data_bea6d32cc2b390a0df850a9d260caa7e
#
_entry.id   bea6d32cc2b390a0df850a9d260caa7e
#
_cell.length_a   1.000
_cell.length_b   1.000
_cell.length_c   1.000
_cell.angle_alpha   90.00
_cell.angle_beta   90.00
_cell.angle_gamma   90.00
#
_symmetry.space_group_name_H-M   'P 1'
#
loop_
_entity.id
_entity.type
_entity.pdbx_description
1 polymer ?
#
loop_
_entity_poly.entity_id
_entity_poly.type
_entity_poly.pdbx_seq_one_letter_code
_entity_poly.pdbx_strand_id
1 'polypeptide(L)'
;MKHKISIAACVLLLAVTVGFVFNNSAKPTAESQQASAAVADKIEQIVQKTESGETKSELVSVNYLRKAAHAVEFFALGLELAVFSLLVGRRKYNFQKLWNVLSVALFVAVADESIQILSGRGPKVRDVLIDFCGAAVGIALVLALHYIWISCRKGKRRYGKN
;
A
#
# COMPACT_ATOMS: atom_id res chain seq x y z
N MET A 1 -15.01 13.41 21.70
CA MET A 1 -15.54 13.62 20.35
C MET A 1 -14.47 13.47 19.28
N LYS A 2 -13.40 14.28 19.26
CA LYS A 2 -12.35 14.26 18.19
C LYS A 2 -11.74 12.87 17.91
N HIS A 3 -11.47 12.05 18.94
CA HIS A 3 -10.87 10.73 18.78
C HIS A 3 -11.81 9.72 18.08
N LYS A 4 -13.11 9.75 18.40
CA LYS A 4 -14.11 8.89 17.72
C LYS A 4 -14.27 9.27 16.25
N ILE A 5 -14.22 10.56 15.94
CA ILE A 5 -14.27 11.10 14.58
C ILE A 5 -13.05 10.62 13.78
N SER A 6 -11.83 10.68 14.38
CA SER A 6 -10.62 10.19 13.71
C SER A 6 -10.67 8.69 13.41
N ILE A 7 -11.22 7.88 14.31
CA ILE A 7 -11.40 6.43 14.07
C ILE A 7 -12.40 6.20 12.95
N ALA A 8 -13.55 6.88 12.97
CA ALA A 8 -14.57 6.73 11.93
C ALA A 8 -14.05 7.14 10.55
N ALA A 9 -13.30 8.25 10.47
CA ALA A 9 -12.67 8.69 9.23
C ALA A 9 -11.64 7.66 8.71
N CYS A 10 -10.84 7.07 9.61
CA CYS A 10 -9.87 6.05 9.24
C CYS A 10 -10.54 4.75 8.75
N VAL A 11 -11.64 4.33 9.37
CA VAL A 11 -12.43 3.17 8.93
C VAL A 11 -13.03 3.43 7.55
N LEU A 12 -13.57 4.64 7.32
CA LEU A 12 -14.11 5.00 6.01
C LEU A 12 -13.03 4.97 4.94
N LEU A 13 -11.84 5.53 5.24
CA LEU A 13 -10.72 5.53 4.31
C LEU A 13 -10.29 4.09 3.98
N LEU A 14 -10.11 3.23 4.98
CA LEU A 14 -9.81 1.80 4.78
C LEU A 14 -10.85 1.12 3.90
N ALA A 15 -12.14 1.38 4.12
CA ALA A 15 -13.21 0.79 3.30
C ALA A 15 -13.12 1.27 1.84
N VAL A 16 -12.81 2.54 1.61
CA VAL A 16 -12.60 3.10 0.27
C VAL A 16 -11.38 2.48 -0.40
N THR A 17 -10.26 2.38 0.31
CA THR A 17 -9.02 1.79 -0.24
C THR A 17 -9.21 0.32 -0.58
N VAL A 18 -9.80 -0.49 0.30
CA VAL A 18 -10.08 -1.91 0.01
C VAL A 18 -11.07 -2.05 -1.15
N GLY A 19 -12.12 -1.23 -1.17
CA GLY A 19 -13.08 -1.20 -2.28
C GLY A 19 -12.44 -0.83 -3.61
N PHE A 20 -11.51 0.11 -3.60
CA PHE A 20 -10.74 0.52 -4.79
C PHE A 20 -9.84 -0.62 -5.30
N VAL A 21 -9.08 -1.26 -4.41
CA VAL A 21 -8.22 -2.42 -4.73
C VAL A 21 -9.06 -3.53 -5.35
N PHE A 22 -10.13 -3.95 -4.71
CA PHE A 22 -11.00 -5.02 -5.21
C PHE A 22 -11.70 -4.67 -6.52
N ASN A 23 -12.12 -3.41 -6.70
CA ASN A 23 -12.70 -2.95 -7.96
C ASN A 23 -11.68 -3.02 -9.12
N ASN A 24 -10.42 -2.65 -8.86
CA ASN A 24 -9.36 -2.76 -9.86
C ASN A 24 -9.05 -4.24 -10.20
N SER A 25 -9.10 -5.10 -9.21
CA SER A 25 -8.84 -6.55 -9.39
C SER A 25 -9.98 -7.28 -10.08
N ALA A 26 -11.22 -6.80 -9.94
CA ALA A 26 -12.38 -7.35 -10.62
C ALA A 26 -12.43 -7.03 -12.12
N LYS A 27 -11.64 -6.07 -12.62
CA LYS A 27 -11.62 -5.71 -14.04
C LYS A 27 -11.06 -6.84 -14.90
N PRO A 28 -11.66 -7.10 -16.08
CA PRO A 28 -11.12 -8.05 -17.04
C PRO A 28 -9.67 -7.76 -17.42
N THR A 29 -8.91 -8.80 -17.72
CA THR A 29 -7.48 -8.67 -18.05
C THR A 29 -7.21 -7.68 -19.18
N ALA A 30 -8.05 -7.67 -20.22
CA ALA A 30 -7.91 -6.77 -21.37
C ALA A 30 -8.02 -5.29 -20.98
N GLU A 31 -9.00 -4.93 -20.14
CA GLU A 31 -9.19 -3.55 -19.67
C GLU A 31 -8.05 -3.09 -18.77
N SER A 32 -7.61 -3.96 -17.85
CA SER A 32 -6.48 -3.68 -16.97
C SER A 32 -5.15 -3.53 -17.74
N GLN A 33 -4.96 -4.28 -18.84
CA GLN A 33 -3.80 -4.15 -19.72
C GLN A 33 -3.85 -2.84 -20.51
N GLN A 34 -5.00 -2.44 -21.04
CA GLN A 34 -5.13 -1.16 -21.75
C GLN A 34 -4.83 0.04 -20.86
N ALA A 35 -5.35 0.05 -19.62
CA ALA A 35 -5.05 1.12 -18.66
C ALA A 35 -3.55 1.19 -18.35
N SER A 36 -2.89 0.05 -18.15
CA SER A 36 -1.45 0.00 -17.88
C SER A 36 -0.61 0.39 -19.11
N ALA A 37 -1.04 0.03 -20.31
CA ALA A 37 -0.39 0.43 -21.56
C ALA A 37 -0.45 1.95 -21.78
N ALA A 38 -1.61 2.58 -21.54
CA ALA A 38 -1.76 4.03 -21.65
C ALA A 38 -0.86 4.80 -20.67
N VAL A 39 -0.58 4.25 -19.49
CA VAL A 39 0.38 4.83 -18.54
C VAL A 39 1.82 4.59 -18.99
N ALA A 40 2.14 3.41 -19.51
CA ALA A 40 3.45 3.09 -20.07
C ALA A 40 3.81 4.04 -21.21
N ASP A 41 2.89 4.28 -22.15
CA ASP A 41 3.07 5.20 -23.27
C ASP A 41 3.33 6.64 -22.80
N LYS A 42 2.64 7.09 -21.75
CA LYS A 42 2.88 8.42 -21.16
C LYS A 42 4.27 8.53 -20.52
N ILE A 43 4.69 7.49 -19.79
CA ILE A 43 6.02 7.44 -19.19
C ILE A 43 7.08 7.48 -20.29
N GLU A 44 6.92 6.71 -21.34
CA GLU A 44 7.84 6.66 -22.47
C GLU A 44 7.94 8.02 -23.16
N GLN A 45 6.81 8.73 -23.39
CA GLN A 45 6.79 10.09 -23.93
C GLN A 45 7.52 11.10 -23.04
N ILE A 46 7.45 10.97 -21.71
CA ILE A 46 8.16 11.84 -20.77
C ILE A 46 9.66 11.55 -20.81
N VAL A 47 10.04 10.28 -20.81
CA VAL A 47 11.46 9.86 -20.86
C VAL A 47 12.11 10.29 -22.17
N GLN A 48 11.44 10.10 -23.32
CA GLN A 48 11.94 10.55 -24.62
C GLN A 48 12.10 12.07 -24.74
N LYS A 49 11.29 12.85 -24.01
CA LYS A 49 11.47 14.31 -23.93
C LYS A 49 12.66 14.75 -23.10
N THR A 50 13.10 13.89 -22.18
CA THR A 50 14.16 14.24 -21.20
C THR A 50 15.53 13.73 -21.61
N GLU A 51 15.61 12.67 -22.42
CA GLU A 51 16.85 12.09 -22.91
C GLU A 51 17.00 12.26 -24.42
N SER A 52 17.93 13.15 -24.83
CA SER A 52 18.45 13.24 -26.20
C SER A 52 19.50 12.13 -26.40
N GLY A 53 19.10 10.87 -26.46
CA GLY A 53 20.04 9.76 -26.65
C GLY A 53 19.33 8.46 -26.87
N GLU A 54 19.68 7.78 -27.96
CA GLU A 54 19.19 6.45 -28.34
C GLU A 54 19.38 5.42 -27.22
N THR A 55 18.37 5.22 -26.43
CA THR A 55 18.25 3.97 -25.68
C THR A 55 16.81 3.51 -25.82
N LYS A 56 16.60 2.57 -26.74
CA LYS A 56 15.39 1.75 -26.78
C LYS A 56 15.29 1.05 -25.42
N SER A 57 14.64 1.70 -24.47
CA SER A 57 14.27 1.01 -23.26
C SER A 57 12.96 0.28 -23.53
N GLU A 58 13.06 -0.96 -23.91
CA GLU A 58 12.06 -2.01 -23.75
C GLU A 58 11.63 -2.18 -22.26
N LEU A 59 11.69 -1.09 -21.51
CA LEU A 59 11.98 -1.07 -20.07
C LEU A 59 10.75 -1.07 -19.18
N VAL A 60 9.56 -0.83 -19.71
CA VAL A 60 8.37 -0.91 -18.86
C VAL A 60 7.38 -1.89 -19.46
N SER A 61 7.64 -3.18 -19.26
CA SER A 61 6.61 -4.17 -19.53
C SER A 61 5.33 -3.80 -18.78
N VAL A 62 4.21 -3.70 -19.50
CA VAL A 62 2.87 -3.42 -18.96
C VAL A 62 2.56 -4.25 -17.70
N ASN A 63 3.10 -5.48 -17.63
CA ASN A 63 2.97 -6.35 -16.48
C ASN A 63 3.72 -5.84 -15.23
N TYR A 64 4.91 -5.25 -15.39
CA TYR A 64 5.63 -4.67 -14.25
C TYR A 64 4.94 -3.43 -13.71
N LEU A 65 4.42 -2.58 -14.60
CA LEU A 65 3.70 -1.38 -14.19
C LEU A 65 2.43 -1.72 -13.40
N ARG A 66 1.68 -2.72 -13.86
CA ARG A 66 0.51 -3.21 -13.11
C ARG A 66 0.89 -3.73 -11.71
N LYS A 67 1.96 -4.52 -11.60
CA LYS A 67 2.43 -5.03 -10.31
C LYS A 67 2.92 -3.92 -9.39
N ALA A 68 3.60 -2.92 -9.94
CA ALA A 68 4.01 -1.75 -9.19
C ALA A 68 2.79 -0.96 -8.67
N ALA A 69 1.74 -0.80 -9.48
CA ALA A 69 0.50 -0.16 -9.07
C ALA A 69 -0.15 -0.90 -7.88
N HIS A 70 -0.28 -2.24 -7.96
CA HIS A 70 -0.78 -3.04 -6.83
C HIS A 70 0.10 -2.89 -5.59
N ALA A 71 1.42 -2.96 -5.72
CA ALA A 71 2.33 -2.75 -4.60
C ALA A 71 2.13 -1.38 -3.93
N VAL A 72 1.87 -0.32 -4.70
CA VAL A 72 1.58 1.04 -4.18
C VAL A 72 0.21 1.08 -3.50
N GLU A 73 -0.82 0.46 -4.07
CA GLU A 73 -2.15 0.35 -3.46
C GLU A 73 -2.06 -0.36 -2.10
N PHE A 74 -1.36 -1.48 -2.02
CA PHE A 74 -1.15 -2.22 -0.79
C PHE A 74 -0.22 -1.50 0.20
N PHE A 75 0.76 -0.74 -0.28
CA PHE A 75 1.55 0.14 0.57
C PHE A 75 0.66 1.18 1.26
N ALA A 76 -0.25 1.83 0.54
CA ALA A 76 -1.22 2.77 1.11
C ALA A 76 -2.13 2.08 2.14
N LEU A 77 -2.65 0.89 1.82
CA LEU A 77 -3.41 0.06 2.77
C LEU A 77 -2.61 -0.24 4.05
N GLY A 78 -1.34 -0.56 3.92
CA GLY A 78 -0.44 -0.82 5.05
C GLY A 78 -0.25 0.41 5.95
N LEU A 79 -0.09 1.60 5.37
CA LEU A 79 -0.05 2.87 6.10
C LEU A 79 -1.33 3.07 6.91
N GLU A 80 -2.48 2.91 6.28
CA GLU A 80 -3.81 3.11 6.90
C GLU A 80 -4.05 2.12 8.05
N LEU A 81 -3.77 0.83 7.84
CA LEU A 81 -3.91 -0.21 8.86
C LEU A 81 -3.03 0.06 10.09
N ALA A 82 -1.79 0.49 9.88
CA ALA A 82 -0.89 0.84 10.97
C ALA A 82 -1.37 2.08 11.75
N VAL A 83 -1.81 3.12 11.04
CA VAL A 83 -2.39 4.33 11.66
C VAL A 83 -3.65 3.98 12.45
N PHE A 84 -4.55 3.18 11.87
CA PHE A 84 -5.77 2.70 12.54
C PHE A 84 -5.43 1.95 13.83
N SER A 85 -4.48 1.02 13.77
CA SER A 85 -4.02 0.26 14.94
C SER A 85 -3.44 1.15 16.05
N LEU A 86 -2.71 2.21 15.69
CA LEU A 86 -2.21 3.20 16.64
C LEU A 86 -3.34 4.03 17.27
N LEU A 87 -4.36 4.39 16.49
CA LEU A 87 -5.51 5.14 16.98
C LEU A 87 -6.31 4.30 17.99
N VAL A 88 -6.71 3.09 17.62
CA VAL A 88 -7.49 2.20 18.49
C VAL A 88 -6.68 1.76 19.70
N GLY A 89 -5.39 1.51 19.54
CA GLY A 89 -4.50 1.00 20.58
C GLY A 89 -3.99 2.03 21.58
N ARG A 90 -4.56 3.25 21.66
CA ARG A 90 -4.08 4.33 22.52
C ARG A 90 -2.58 4.62 22.36
N ARG A 91 -2.09 4.55 21.14
CA ARG A 91 -0.69 4.81 20.73
C ARG A 91 0.37 3.87 21.35
N LYS A 92 -0.02 2.79 22.01
CA LYS A 92 0.90 1.75 22.42
C LYS A 92 0.90 0.63 21.37
N TYR A 93 2.06 0.39 20.78
CA TYR A 93 2.25 -0.73 19.86
C TYR A 93 2.87 -1.90 20.61
N ASN A 94 2.37 -3.11 20.37
CA ASN A 94 2.90 -4.34 20.91
C ASN A 94 2.95 -5.40 19.79
N PHE A 95 3.62 -6.50 20.06
CA PHE A 95 3.80 -7.60 19.11
C PHE A 95 2.46 -8.15 18.58
N GLN A 96 1.46 -8.31 19.47
CA GLN A 96 0.13 -8.79 19.08
C GLN A 96 -0.54 -7.87 18.04
N LYS A 97 -0.41 -6.55 18.18
CA LYS A 97 -0.98 -5.60 17.21
C LYS A 97 -0.28 -5.67 15.86
N LEU A 98 1.04 -5.87 15.88
CA LEU A 98 1.80 -6.06 14.64
C LEU A 98 1.28 -7.30 13.90
N TRP A 99 1.14 -8.42 14.60
CA TRP A 99 0.58 -9.63 14.00
C TRP A 99 -0.83 -9.43 13.46
N ASN A 100 -1.71 -8.78 14.21
CA ASN A 100 -3.07 -8.51 13.75
C ASN A 100 -3.08 -7.68 12.46
N VAL A 101 -2.28 -6.62 12.38
CA VAL A 101 -2.22 -5.75 11.20
C VAL A 101 -1.64 -6.50 9.99
N LEU A 102 -0.56 -7.27 10.18
CA LEU A 102 0.03 -8.10 9.12
C LEU A 102 -0.95 -9.19 8.65
N SER A 103 -1.68 -9.83 9.57
CA SER A 103 -2.68 -10.84 9.21
C SER A 103 -3.83 -10.26 8.40
N VAL A 104 -4.30 -9.07 8.74
CA VAL A 104 -5.34 -8.37 7.96
C VAL A 104 -4.80 -8.02 6.57
N ALA A 105 -3.58 -7.49 6.47
CA ALA A 105 -2.96 -7.17 5.19
C ALA A 105 -2.81 -8.41 4.30
N LEU A 106 -2.35 -9.52 4.87
CA LEU A 106 -2.24 -10.79 4.14
C LEU A 106 -3.61 -11.31 3.69
N PHE A 107 -4.62 -11.23 4.56
CA PHE A 107 -5.98 -11.65 4.22
C PHE A 107 -6.53 -10.84 3.05
N VAL A 108 -6.33 -9.51 3.03
CA VAL A 108 -6.76 -8.65 1.91
C VAL A 108 -6.00 -9.01 0.63
N ALA A 109 -4.69 -9.29 0.69
CA ALA A 109 -3.91 -9.69 -0.47
C ALA A 109 -4.37 -11.04 -1.05
N VAL A 110 -4.70 -12.01 -0.21
CA VAL A 110 -5.26 -13.30 -0.65
C VAL A 110 -6.67 -13.12 -1.25
N ALA A 111 -7.50 -12.27 -0.65
CA ALA A 111 -8.82 -11.97 -1.17
C ALA A 111 -8.75 -11.27 -2.54
N ASP A 112 -7.82 -10.35 -2.71
CA ASP A 112 -7.56 -9.67 -3.97
C ASP A 112 -7.19 -10.65 -5.09
N GLU A 113 -6.22 -11.52 -4.85
CA GLU A 113 -5.84 -12.56 -5.83
C GLU A 113 -7.00 -13.51 -6.13
N SER A 114 -7.85 -13.82 -5.13
CA SER A 114 -9.04 -14.64 -5.33
C SER A 114 -10.03 -13.97 -6.28
N ILE A 115 -10.21 -12.65 -6.18
CA ILE A 115 -11.03 -11.87 -7.11
C ILE A 115 -10.42 -11.87 -8.52
N GLN A 116 -9.10 -11.75 -8.63
CA GLN A 116 -8.40 -11.81 -9.90
C GLN A 116 -8.60 -13.16 -10.62
N ILE A 117 -8.62 -14.26 -9.86
CA ILE A 117 -8.92 -15.60 -10.42
C ILE A 117 -10.34 -15.64 -11.01
N LEU A 118 -11.33 -15.09 -10.28
CA LEU A 118 -12.71 -15.02 -10.77
C LEU A 118 -12.85 -14.14 -12.02
N SER A 119 -11.96 -13.18 -12.21
CA SER A 119 -11.88 -12.32 -13.40
C SER A 119 -11.15 -12.96 -14.58
N GLY A 120 -10.88 -14.28 -14.55
CA GLY A 120 -10.24 -15.04 -15.63
C GLY A 120 -8.71 -14.94 -15.66
N ARG A 121 -8.08 -14.49 -14.57
CA ARG A 121 -6.63 -14.48 -14.39
C ARG A 121 -6.18 -15.79 -13.72
N GLY A 122 -5.02 -16.32 -14.12
CA GLY A 122 -4.46 -17.50 -13.44
C GLY A 122 -3.92 -17.14 -12.04
N PRO A 123 -4.05 -18.04 -11.04
CA PRO A 123 -3.60 -17.81 -9.68
C PRO A 123 -2.07 -17.64 -9.62
N LYS A 124 -1.59 -16.62 -8.88
CA LYS A 124 -0.16 -16.33 -8.75
C LYS A 124 0.20 -15.97 -7.30
N VAL A 125 0.68 -16.96 -6.57
CA VAL A 125 1.21 -16.75 -5.20
C VAL A 125 2.23 -15.60 -5.14
N ARG A 126 2.98 -15.39 -6.23
CA ARG A 126 3.94 -14.29 -6.32
C ARG A 126 3.28 -12.92 -6.25
N ASP A 127 2.09 -12.76 -6.81
CA ASP A 127 1.37 -11.48 -6.81
C ASP A 127 0.85 -11.20 -5.39
N VAL A 128 0.33 -12.20 -4.65
CA VAL A 128 0.01 -12.09 -3.21
C VAL A 128 1.22 -11.63 -2.38
N LEU A 129 2.40 -12.16 -2.67
CA LEU A 129 3.62 -11.78 -1.94
C LEU A 129 4.04 -10.35 -2.23
N ILE A 130 3.91 -9.87 -3.46
CA ILE A 130 4.22 -8.49 -3.84
C ILE A 130 3.29 -7.52 -3.10
N ASP A 131 1.99 -7.80 -3.08
CA ASP A 131 0.97 -7.01 -2.41
C ASP A 131 1.21 -6.98 -0.90
N PHE A 132 1.44 -8.14 -0.30
CA PHE A 132 1.76 -8.23 1.12
C PHE A 132 3.06 -7.49 1.49
N CYS A 133 4.11 -7.59 0.66
CA CYS A 133 5.35 -6.83 0.86
C CYS A 133 5.09 -5.32 0.78
N GLY A 134 4.28 -4.85 -0.17
CA GLY A 134 3.86 -3.45 -0.23
C GLY A 134 3.24 -2.99 1.08
N ALA A 135 2.25 -3.74 1.58
CA ALA A 135 1.60 -3.45 2.86
C ALA A 135 2.57 -3.48 4.05
N ALA A 136 3.46 -4.48 4.12
CA ALA A 136 4.45 -4.61 5.17
C ALA A 136 5.41 -3.40 5.23
N VAL A 137 5.84 -2.89 4.07
CA VAL A 137 6.66 -1.67 3.98
C VAL A 137 5.89 -0.45 4.50
N GLY A 138 4.61 -0.29 4.13
CA GLY A 138 3.76 0.77 4.64
C GLY A 138 3.60 0.73 6.16
N ILE A 139 3.35 -0.46 6.71
CA ILE A 139 3.27 -0.70 8.16
C ILE A 139 4.59 -0.33 8.84
N ALA A 140 5.71 -0.82 8.32
CA ALA A 140 7.04 -0.57 8.87
C ALA A 140 7.38 0.93 8.90
N LEU A 141 7.02 1.67 7.85
CA LEU A 141 7.24 3.12 7.76
C LEU A 141 6.49 3.86 8.88
N VAL A 142 5.19 3.58 9.07
CA VAL A 142 4.40 4.22 10.14
C VAL A 142 4.97 3.90 11.52
N LEU A 143 5.39 2.65 11.76
CA LEU A 143 5.97 2.25 13.04
C LEU A 143 7.32 2.92 13.29
N ALA A 144 8.17 3.04 12.28
CA ALA A 144 9.45 3.73 12.36
C ALA A 144 9.25 5.22 12.71
N LEU A 145 8.35 5.90 11.99
CA LEU A 145 8.01 7.30 12.26
C LEU A 145 7.43 7.49 13.67
N HIS A 146 6.55 6.59 14.10
CA HIS A 146 5.99 6.60 15.45
C HIS A 146 7.06 6.41 16.53
N TYR A 147 7.99 5.48 16.33
CA TYR A 147 9.11 5.26 17.25
C TYR A 147 10.03 6.48 17.35
N ILE A 148 10.42 7.08 16.22
CA ILE A 148 11.22 8.31 16.18
C ILE A 148 10.52 9.43 16.94
N TRP A 149 9.23 9.64 16.70
CA TRP A 149 8.44 10.68 17.37
C TRP A 149 8.39 10.51 18.89
N ILE A 150 8.20 9.26 19.39
CA ILE A 150 8.23 8.98 20.83
C ILE A 150 9.61 9.25 21.42
N SER A 151 10.69 8.84 20.74
CA SER A 151 12.06 9.01 21.18
C SER A 151 12.44 10.49 21.31
N CYS A 152 12.07 11.30 20.31
CA CYS A 152 12.28 12.74 20.34
C CYS A 152 11.53 13.42 21.50
N ARG A 153 10.30 12.98 21.78
CA ARG A 153 9.52 13.53 22.93
C ARG A 153 10.12 13.17 24.28
N LYS A 154 10.67 11.98 24.43
CA LYS A 154 11.35 11.56 25.67
C LYS A 154 12.63 12.39 25.89
N GLY A 155 13.40 12.66 24.84
CA GLY A 155 14.58 13.52 24.89
C GLY A 155 14.27 14.92 25.41
N LYS A 156 13.28 15.61 24.83
CA LYS A 156 12.87 16.96 25.27
C LYS A 156 12.42 17.03 26.74
N ARG A 157 11.79 15.97 27.27
CA ARG A 157 11.35 15.92 28.67
C ARG A 157 12.51 15.74 29.66
N ARG A 158 13.65 15.17 29.23
CA ARG A 158 14.85 15.03 30.06
C ARG A 158 15.62 16.35 30.16
N TYR A 159 15.75 17.08 29.05
CA TYR A 159 16.50 18.34 29.00
C TYR A 159 15.74 19.55 29.61
N GLY A 160 14.43 19.52 29.68
CA GLY A 160 13.62 20.62 30.24
C GLY A 160 13.37 20.50 31.75
N LYS A 161 14.04 19.60 32.47
CA LYS A 161 13.97 19.45 33.93
C LYS A 161 15.24 19.88 34.66
N ASN A 162 16.22 20.39 33.94
CA ASN A 162 17.40 21.09 34.48
C ASN A 162 17.24 22.60 34.24
#